data_18e9cb3a235249a5841e7a1ca190357f
#
_entry.id   18e9cb3a235249a5841e7a1ca190357f
#
_cell.length_a   1.000
_cell.length_b   1.000
_cell.length_c   1.000
_cell.angle_alpha   90.00
_cell.angle_beta   90.00
_cell.angle_gamma   90.00
#
_symmetry.space_group_name_H-M   'P 1'
#
loop_
_entity.id
_entity.type
_entity.pdbx_description
1 polymer ?
#
loop_
_entity_poly.entity_id
_entity_poly.type
_entity_poly.pdbx_seq_one_letter_code
_entity_poly.pdbx_strand_id
1 'polypeptide(L)'
;MFCVMARKDREQFSSGGQWSANAAEKAAAYDGYLTYAGGYEVDGDNILHHVRHSLFPNWVGGTQRRVAQLDGDVLALTARLEEGTPEARTARLTWRRSQMSK
;
A
#
# COMPACT_ATOMS: atom_id res chain seq x y z
N MET A 1 6.27 9.66 -4.46
CA MET A 1 6.30 8.47 -3.57
C MET A 1 5.68 7.26 -4.27
N PHE A 2 6.07 6.09 -3.89
CA PHE A 2 5.29 4.90 -4.22
C PHE A 2 5.34 3.92 -3.04
N CYS A 3 4.29 3.13 -2.93
CA CYS A 3 4.13 2.16 -1.86
C CYS A 3 3.84 0.80 -2.48
N VAL A 4 4.55 -0.22 -1.99
CA VAL A 4 4.35 -1.61 -2.41
C VAL A 4 4.25 -2.46 -1.16
N MET A 5 3.16 -3.20 -1.04
CA MET A 5 2.98 -4.18 0.01
C MET A 5 2.57 -5.50 -0.62
N ALA A 6 3.28 -6.57 -0.28
CA ALA A 6 3.00 -7.89 -0.80
C ALA A 6 2.99 -8.90 0.34
N ARG A 7 2.05 -9.84 0.31
CA ARG A 7 2.07 -10.97 1.25
C ARG A 7 3.28 -11.83 0.97
N LYS A 8 3.84 -12.42 2.03
CA LYS A 8 5.02 -13.30 1.89
C LYS A 8 4.67 -14.64 1.25
N ASP A 9 3.45 -15.08 1.43
CA ASP A 9 2.97 -16.42 1.05
C ASP A 9 2.22 -16.44 -0.28
N ARG A 10 2.56 -15.53 -1.19
CA ARG A 10 1.93 -15.48 -2.51
C ARG A 10 2.35 -16.70 -3.32
N GLU A 11 1.36 -17.41 -3.87
CA GLU A 11 1.60 -18.59 -4.70
C GLU A 11 1.81 -18.20 -6.16
N GLN A 12 2.64 -18.98 -6.85
CA GLN A 12 2.82 -18.84 -8.28
C GLN A 12 1.59 -19.35 -9.02
N PHE A 13 1.34 -18.81 -10.20
CA PHE A 13 0.25 -19.27 -11.04
C PHE A 13 0.58 -20.65 -11.64
N SER A 14 -0.42 -21.52 -11.66
CA SER A 14 -0.30 -22.87 -12.23
C SER A 14 -1.27 -23.13 -13.37
N SER A 15 -2.32 -22.29 -13.55
CA SER A 15 -3.35 -22.49 -14.55
C SER A 15 -3.08 -21.76 -15.86
N GLY A 16 -2.01 -20.95 -15.94
CA GLY A 16 -1.69 -20.18 -17.14
C GLY A 16 -0.71 -19.06 -16.85
N GLY A 17 -0.53 -18.16 -17.80
CA GLY A 17 0.31 -16.98 -17.64
C GLY A 17 -0.37 -15.87 -16.85
N GLN A 18 0.27 -14.71 -16.79
CA GLN A 18 -0.24 -13.61 -15.98
C GLN A 18 -1.60 -13.07 -16.43
N TRP A 19 -1.97 -13.29 -17.68
CA TRP A 19 -3.28 -12.84 -18.19
C TRP A 19 -4.23 -14.00 -18.51
N SER A 20 -3.71 -15.19 -18.77
CA SER A 20 -4.49 -16.35 -19.18
C SER A 20 -4.82 -17.30 -18.03
N ALA A 21 -4.28 -17.07 -16.84
CA ALA A 21 -4.61 -17.86 -15.65
C ALA A 21 -6.09 -17.73 -15.29
N ASN A 22 -6.62 -18.69 -14.52
CA ASN A 22 -8.01 -18.64 -14.12
C ASN A 22 -8.30 -17.47 -13.18
N ALA A 23 -9.60 -17.13 -13.04
CA ALA A 23 -10.03 -15.98 -12.26
C ALA A 23 -9.68 -16.10 -10.77
N ALA A 24 -9.72 -17.31 -10.22
CA ALA A 24 -9.43 -17.53 -8.80
C ALA A 24 -7.97 -17.20 -8.47
N GLU A 25 -7.04 -17.60 -9.33
CA GLU A 25 -5.62 -17.28 -9.15
C GLU A 25 -5.34 -15.79 -9.28
N LYS A 26 -6.01 -15.13 -10.25
CA LYS A 26 -5.88 -13.68 -10.42
C LYS A 26 -6.41 -12.92 -9.22
N ALA A 27 -7.56 -13.34 -8.68
CA ALA A 27 -8.15 -12.72 -7.49
C ALA A 27 -7.23 -12.86 -6.28
N ALA A 28 -6.67 -14.04 -6.06
CA ALA A 28 -5.73 -14.28 -4.96
C ALA A 28 -4.48 -13.42 -5.09
N ALA A 29 -3.95 -13.26 -6.30
CA ALA A 29 -2.80 -12.42 -6.56
C ALA A 29 -3.10 -10.95 -6.26
N TYR A 30 -4.27 -10.47 -6.68
CA TYR A 30 -4.72 -9.11 -6.38
C TYR A 30 -4.87 -8.90 -4.87
N ASP A 31 -5.52 -9.84 -4.18
CA ASP A 31 -5.79 -9.73 -2.75
C ASP A 31 -4.52 -9.74 -1.90
N GLY A 32 -3.44 -10.33 -2.41
CA GLY A 32 -2.17 -10.42 -1.73
C GLY A 32 -1.19 -9.30 -2.06
N TYR A 33 -1.63 -8.25 -2.71
CA TYR A 33 -0.75 -7.18 -3.18
C TYR A 33 -1.46 -5.83 -3.08
N LEU A 34 -0.72 -4.79 -2.71
CA LEU A 34 -1.21 -3.41 -2.73
C LEU A 34 -0.10 -2.52 -3.21
N THR A 35 -0.39 -1.69 -4.19
CA THR A 35 0.57 -0.69 -4.66
C THR A 35 -0.15 0.56 -5.15
N TYR A 36 0.46 1.70 -4.86
CA TYR A 36 0.03 2.98 -5.40
C TYR A 36 1.19 3.95 -5.41
N ALA A 37 1.08 4.99 -6.23
CA ALA A 37 2.13 5.98 -6.40
C ALA A 37 1.53 7.36 -6.70
N GLY A 38 2.28 8.39 -6.40
CA GLY A 38 1.88 9.77 -6.67
C GLY A 38 2.75 10.77 -5.94
N GLY A 39 2.24 11.98 -5.80
CA GLY A 39 2.88 13.03 -5.01
C GLY A 39 2.58 12.88 -3.53
N TYR A 40 3.25 13.67 -2.71
CA TYR A 40 2.96 13.71 -1.28
C TYR A 40 3.16 15.10 -0.70
N GLU A 41 2.50 15.35 0.41
CA GLU A 41 2.68 16.57 1.21
C GLU A 41 2.78 16.18 2.68
N VAL A 42 3.51 16.98 3.45
CA VAL A 42 3.57 16.85 4.91
C VAL A 42 2.75 17.97 5.51
N ASP A 43 1.80 17.62 6.37
CA ASP A 43 0.94 18.55 7.07
C ASP A 43 0.90 18.19 8.56
N GLY A 44 1.76 18.82 9.36
CA GLY A 44 1.91 18.47 10.76
C GLY A 44 2.36 17.03 10.93
N ASP A 45 1.57 16.24 11.66
CA ASP A 45 1.81 14.82 11.87
C ASP A 45 1.20 13.95 10.76
N ASN A 46 0.60 14.56 9.75
CA ASN A 46 -0.02 13.85 8.65
C ASN A 46 0.86 13.89 7.41
N ILE A 47 0.85 12.80 6.67
CA ILE A 47 1.40 12.74 5.32
C ILE A 47 0.23 12.48 4.39
N LEU A 48 0.09 13.32 3.38
CA LEU A 48 -0.96 13.21 2.37
C LEU A 48 -0.36 12.61 1.12
N HIS A 49 -0.89 11.47 0.68
CA HIS A 49 -0.47 10.83 -0.55
C HIS A 49 -1.50 11.15 -1.64
N HIS A 50 -1.08 11.90 -2.65
CA HIS A 50 -1.94 12.24 -3.79
C HIS A 50 -1.76 11.17 -4.86
N VAL A 51 -2.75 10.31 -5.00
CA VAL A 51 -2.63 9.08 -5.78
C VAL A 51 -2.82 9.35 -7.27
N ARG A 52 -1.84 8.95 -8.08
CA ARG A 52 -1.91 9.00 -9.56
C ARG A 52 -2.07 7.62 -10.16
N HIS A 53 -1.48 6.61 -9.53
CA HIS A 53 -1.51 5.23 -9.98
C HIS A 53 -1.82 4.33 -8.79
N SER A 54 -2.69 3.36 -8.97
CA SER A 54 -3.09 2.46 -7.90
C SER A 54 -3.56 1.13 -8.45
N LEU A 55 -3.21 0.06 -7.75
CA LEU A 55 -3.79 -1.26 -8.02
C LEU A 55 -5.30 -1.24 -7.80
N PHE A 56 -5.77 -0.54 -6.75
CA PHE A 56 -7.19 -0.30 -6.53
C PHE A 56 -7.59 0.98 -7.30
N PRO A 57 -8.34 0.84 -8.41
CA PRO A 57 -8.59 1.99 -9.29
C PRO A 57 -9.32 3.16 -8.63
N ASN A 58 -10.12 2.86 -7.61
CA ASN A 58 -10.94 3.87 -6.95
C ASN A 58 -10.11 4.93 -6.19
N TRP A 59 -8.84 4.64 -5.92
CA TRP A 59 -7.96 5.60 -5.25
C TRP A 59 -7.34 6.61 -6.21
N VAL A 60 -7.37 6.36 -7.50
CA VAL A 60 -6.76 7.27 -8.49
C VAL A 60 -7.47 8.61 -8.47
N GLY A 61 -6.69 9.69 -8.36
CA GLY A 61 -7.20 11.05 -8.28
C GLY A 61 -7.59 11.50 -6.87
N GLY A 62 -7.52 10.60 -5.90
CA GLY A 62 -7.82 10.91 -4.50
C GLY A 62 -6.58 11.14 -3.65
N THR A 63 -6.82 11.35 -2.38
CA THR A 63 -5.77 11.57 -1.39
C THR A 63 -5.91 10.57 -0.26
N GLN A 64 -4.80 9.90 0.08
CA GLN A 64 -4.72 9.00 1.21
C GLN A 64 -4.00 9.71 2.35
N ARG A 65 -4.68 9.84 3.49
CA ARG A 65 -4.10 10.46 4.68
C ARG A 65 -3.46 9.40 5.56
N ARG A 66 -2.24 9.68 6.01
CA ARG A 66 -1.50 8.81 6.92
C ARG A 66 -1.05 9.61 8.12
N VAL A 67 -1.24 9.07 9.32
CA VAL A 67 -0.69 9.68 10.55
C VAL A 67 0.73 9.15 10.72
N ALA A 68 1.68 10.07 10.80
CA ALA A 68 3.10 9.74 10.87
C ALA A 68 3.63 9.90 12.30
N GLN A 69 4.43 8.93 12.74
CA GLN A 69 5.19 9.02 13.98
C GLN A 69 6.64 8.65 13.67
N LEU A 70 7.54 9.59 13.92
CA LEU A 70 8.96 9.39 13.70
C LEU A 70 9.67 9.27 15.04
N ASP A 71 10.39 8.17 15.23
CA ASP A 71 11.18 7.92 16.44
C ASP A 71 12.59 7.47 16.00
N GLY A 72 13.53 8.42 16.00
CA GLY A 72 14.87 8.16 15.51
C GLY A 72 14.86 7.75 14.05
N ASP A 73 15.28 6.51 13.78
CA ASP A 73 15.32 5.96 12.42
C ASP A 73 14.08 5.16 12.04
N VAL A 74 13.08 5.15 12.90
CA VAL A 74 11.86 4.38 12.67
C VAL A 74 10.70 5.32 12.36
N LEU A 75 10.05 5.10 11.21
CA LEU A 75 8.86 5.80 10.80
C LEU A 75 7.67 4.85 10.86
N ALA A 76 6.64 5.21 11.61
CA ALA A 76 5.38 4.48 11.61
C ALA A 76 4.30 5.33 10.94
N LEU A 77 3.60 4.75 9.97
CA LEU A 77 2.44 5.36 9.33
C LEU A 77 1.20 4.55 9.70
N THR A 78 0.19 5.21 10.19
CA THR A 78 -1.10 4.61 10.51
C THR A 78 -2.15 5.12 9.56
N ALA A 79 -2.92 4.22 9.00
CA ALA A 79 -3.96 4.52 8.02
C ALA A 79 -5.27 3.84 8.40
N ARG A 80 -6.37 4.55 8.19
CA ARG A 80 -7.71 3.97 8.26
C ARG A 80 -8.17 3.70 6.83
N LEU A 81 -8.29 2.42 6.47
CA LEU A 81 -8.68 1.99 5.13
C LEU A 81 -10.15 1.63 5.11
N GLU A 82 -10.83 1.94 4.01
CA GLU A 82 -12.25 1.64 3.78
C GLU A 82 -13.14 2.16 4.91
N GLU A 83 -12.82 3.35 5.42
CA GLU A 83 -13.58 3.95 6.52
C GLU A 83 -15.01 4.23 6.12
N GLY A 84 -15.95 3.93 7.02
CA GLY A 84 -17.37 4.08 6.76
C GLY A 84 -17.99 2.87 6.07
N THR A 85 -17.23 1.81 5.81
CA THR A 85 -17.71 0.59 5.19
C THR A 85 -17.55 -0.60 6.13
N PRO A 86 -18.25 -1.75 5.87
CA PRO A 86 -18.02 -2.97 6.65
C PRO A 86 -16.60 -3.53 6.53
N GLU A 87 -15.83 -3.10 5.53
CA GLU A 87 -14.45 -3.52 5.33
C GLU A 87 -13.44 -2.62 6.03
N ALA A 88 -13.89 -1.66 6.82
CA ALA A 88 -13.00 -0.70 7.49
C ALA A 88 -11.95 -1.42 8.33
N ARG A 89 -10.70 -1.02 8.18
CA ARG A 89 -9.59 -1.57 8.94
C ARG A 89 -8.51 -0.52 9.13
N THR A 90 -7.70 -0.71 10.18
CA THR A 90 -6.54 0.13 10.43
C THR A 90 -5.30 -0.61 9.97
N ALA A 91 -4.51 0.05 9.15
CA ALA A 91 -3.21 -0.46 8.73
C ALA A 91 -2.12 0.34 9.43
N ARG A 92 -1.08 -0.34 9.91
CA ARG A 92 0.10 0.31 10.47
C ARG A 92 1.31 -0.23 9.75
N LEU A 93 2.10 0.69 9.18
CA LEU A 93 3.30 0.38 8.45
C LEU A 93 4.49 0.98 9.18
N THR A 94 5.53 0.21 9.33
CA THR A 94 6.74 0.64 10.02
C THR A 94 7.92 0.50 9.08
N TRP A 95 8.69 1.57 8.95
CA TRP A 95 9.94 1.58 8.19
C TRP A 95 11.09 1.94 9.10
N ARG A 96 12.22 1.36 8.82
CA ARG A 96 13.48 1.74 9.44
C ARG A 96 14.38 2.36 8.39
N ARG A 97 14.98 3.50 8.72
CA ARG A 97 15.95 4.13 7.83
C ARG A 97 17.13 3.19 7.63
N SER A 98 17.45 2.92 6.36
CA SER A 98 18.63 2.14 6.04
C SER A 98 19.88 2.94 6.35
N GLN A 99 20.86 2.28 6.95
CA GLN A 99 22.19 2.86 7.06
C GLN A 99 22.98 2.46 5.83
N MET A 100 23.34 3.45 5.05
CA MET A 100 24.13 3.23 3.85
C MET A 100 25.60 3.19 4.24
N SER A 101 26.20 2.04 4.05
CA SER A 101 27.64 1.89 4.13
C SER A 101 28.25 2.45 2.87
N LYS A 102 29.26 3.28 3.00
CA LYS A 102 29.95 3.84 1.86
C LYS A 102 31.27 3.16 1.64
#